data_d6aad5cbff5e7aa0c5bdd02657240bc4
#
_entry.id   d6aad5cbff5e7aa0c5bdd02657240bc4
#
_cell.length_a   1.000
_cell.length_b   1.000
_cell.length_c   1.000
_cell.angle_alpha   90.00
_cell.angle_beta   90.00
_cell.angle_gamma   90.00
#
_symmetry.space_group_name_H-M   'P 1'
#
loop_
_entity.id
_entity.type
_entity.pdbx_description
1 polymer ?
#
loop_
_entity_poly.entity_id
_entity_poly.type
_entity_poly.pdbx_seq_one_letter_code
_entity_poly.pdbx_strand_id
1 'polypeptide(L)'
;MTSGIDAVQLGNWLDRQGAPGHGELPAIEPLSGGSQNTLLRVTRGDNRMVIRMPGARADQKRLDELLREIRLVRALKGTDVPHAELIAADESGELVGMPFYVMAEIDGWSPMDDGWPAPFDTDLEARRGLAFQLIEGAAKLGRLDWRAAGLEGFGRPDGFHQRQPDRWLSFLRSFQVRELPGLDVAADWLRANAPSHFTPGIMHGDYQYANVMYAHGAPARLAALVDWEMTTIGDPLLDLAWALLGYDGEKPRADFYLDVTGMPTRSELLGHYEKVSGLSTENIDYYLVLANFKIGIVLEKTYAAGVTSGKADPKVLAAFGPMVLQSITTAAELARSLPTKVH
;
A
#
# COMPACT_ATOMS: atom_id res chain seq x y z
N MET A 1 26.78 2.05 -8.96
CA MET A 1 27.64 1.27 -8.06
C MET A 1 27.02 -0.11 -8.00
N THR A 2 27.73 -1.12 -8.53
CA THR A 2 27.35 -2.52 -8.47
C THR A 2 27.12 -2.89 -7.00
N SER A 3 26.00 -3.50 -6.69
CA SER A 3 25.70 -4.06 -5.38
C SER A 3 26.88 -4.92 -4.95
N GLY A 4 27.44 -4.71 -3.76
CA GLY A 4 28.60 -5.50 -3.27
C GLY A 4 28.27 -6.97 -2.99
N ILE A 5 27.27 -7.53 -3.69
CA ILE A 5 26.85 -8.93 -3.60
C ILE A 5 27.71 -9.75 -4.55
N ASP A 6 28.43 -10.74 -4.00
CA ASP A 6 29.17 -11.71 -4.78
C ASP A 6 28.22 -12.69 -5.49
N ALA A 7 28.27 -12.71 -6.82
CA ALA A 7 27.38 -13.52 -7.64
C ALA A 7 27.55 -15.04 -7.39
N VAL A 8 28.79 -15.51 -7.11
CA VAL A 8 29.05 -16.93 -6.83
C VAL A 8 28.45 -17.32 -5.48
N GLN A 9 28.66 -16.48 -4.46
CA GLN A 9 28.09 -16.73 -3.12
C GLN A 9 26.56 -16.71 -3.16
N LEU A 10 25.96 -15.72 -3.85
CA LEU A 10 24.51 -15.64 -4.04
C LEU A 10 24.00 -16.87 -4.80
N GLY A 11 24.65 -17.27 -5.88
CA GLY A 11 24.27 -18.44 -6.67
C GLY A 11 24.23 -19.72 -5.82
N ASN A 12 25.31 -19.98 -5.07
CA ASN A 12 25.40 -21.13 -4.16
C ASN A 12 24.33 -21.07 -3.06
N TRP A 13 24.02 -19.87 -2.54
CA TRP A 13 22.97 -19.74 -1.53
C TRP A 13 21.58 -20.00 -2.14
N LEU A 14 21.28 -19.44 -3.32
CA LEU A 14 20.03 -19.69 -4.04
C LEU A 14 19.82 -21.17 -4.36
N ASP A 15 20.91 -21.88 -4.73
CA ASP A 15 20.86 -23.34 -4.98
C ASP A 15 20.47 -24.11 -3.72
N ARG A 16 21.04 -23.75 -2.58
CA ARG A 16 20.68 -24.37 -1.28
C ARG A 16 19.22 -24.07 -0.86
N GLN A 17 18.66 -22.94 -1.31
CA GLN A 17 17.26 -22.58 -1.07
C GLN A 17 16.29 -23.24 -2.07
N GLY A 18 16.78 -23.96 -3.06
CA GLY A 18 15.94 -24.55 -4.13
C GLY A 18 15.36 -23.52 -5.09
N ALA A 19 15.99 -22.36 -5.20
CA ALA A 19 15.54 -21.29 -6.10
C ALA A 19 15.68 -21.72 -7.59
N PRO A 20 14.86 -21.17 -8.50
CA PRO A 20 14.93 -21.44 -9.92
C PRO A 20 16.31 -21.14 -10.54
N GLY A 21 16.68 -21.87 -11.61
CA GLY A 21 17.96 -21.69 -12.30
C GLY A 21 19.15 -22.32 -11.56
N HIS A 22 18.95 -23.50 -10.95
CA HIS A 22 20.01 -24.24 -10.22
C HIS A 22 21.27 -24.39 -11.06
N GLY A 23 22.43 -24.08 -10.46
CA GLY A 23 23.76 -24.16 -11.11
C GLY A 23 24.09 -22.97 -12.03
N GLU A 24 23.13 -22.11 -12.37
CA GLU A 24 23.38 -20.93 -13.18
C GLU A 24 23.93 -19.75 -12.34
N LEU A 25 24.99 -19.11 -12.87
CA LEU A 25 25.54 -17.93 -12.22
C LEU A 25 24.56 -16.75 -12.35
N PRO A 26 24.16 -16.10 -11.25
CA PRO A 26 23.22 -14.99 -11.29
C PRO A 26 23.82 -13.74 -11.93
N ALA A 27 23.11 -13.14 -12.88
CA ALA A 27 23.32 -11.75 -13.29
C ALA A 27 22.50 -10.83 -12.37
N ILE A 28 23.13 -9.78 -11.83
CA ILE A 28 22.54 -8.90 -10.84
C ILE A 28 22.52 -7.47 -11.38
N GLU A 29 21.32 -6.88 -11.45
CA GLU A 29 21.10 -5.53 -11.97
C GLU A 29 20.26 -4.70 -11.00
N PRO A 30 20.57 -3.42 -10.78
CA PRO A 30 19.71 -2.53 -10.01
C PRO A 30 18.35 -2.35 -10.70
N LEU A 31 17.27 -2.40 -9.93
CA LEU A 31 15.95 -1.94 -10.35
C LEU A 31 15.71 -0.52 -9.85
N SER A 32 15.18 0.34 -10.72
CA SER A 32 14.67 1.65 -10.33
C SER A 32 13.34 1.46 -9.59
N GLY A 33 13.20 2.05 -8.42
CA GLY A 33 11.96 2.04 -7.65
C GLY A 33 12.20 1.86 -6.16
N GLY A 34 11.53 2.68 -5.34
CA GLY A 34 11.62 2.66 -3.89
C GLY A 34 12.72 3.57 -3.32
N SER A 35 12.31 4.57 -2.56
CA SER A 35 13.24 5.56 -1.94
C SER A 35 13.98 5.00 -0.72
N GLN A 36 13.55 3.89 -0.16
CA GLN A 36 13.97 3.39 1.15
C GLN A 36 14.63 2.00 1.11
N ASN A 37 14.31 1.20 0.10
CA ASN A 37 14.84 -0.14 -0.07
C ASN A 37 15.62 -0.24 -1.38
N THR A 38 16.60 -1.13 -1.40
CA THR A 38 17.34 -1.51 -2.61
C THR A 38 16.64 -2.70 -3.25
N LEU A 39 16.30 -2.57 -4.53
CA LEU A 39 15.76 -3.64 -5.36
C LEU A 39 16.79 -4.04 -6.41
N LEU A 40 17.06 -5.34 -6.52
CA LEU A 40 17.99 -5.87 -7.50
C LEU A 40 17.30 -6.99 -8.29
N ARG A 41 17.31 -6.90 -9.61
CA ARG A 41 16.92 -8.02 -10.47
C ARG A 41 18.04 -9.06 -10.44
N VAL A 42 17.66 -10.31 -10.31
CA VAL A 42 18.53 -11.47 -10.38
C VAL A 42 18.04 -12.36 -11.50
N THR A 43 18.85 -12.56 -12.53
CA THR A 43 18.54 -13.42 -13.67
C THR A 43 19.42 -14.67 -13.62
N ARG A 44 18.79 -15.86 -13.68
CA ARG A 44 19.47 -17.17 -13.74
C ARG A 44 18.85 -17.99 -14.88
N GLY A 45 19.55 -18.13 -15.99
CA GLY A 45 18.96 -18.63 -17.23
C GLY A 45 17.74 -17.80 -17.63
N ASP A 46 16.60 -18.45 -17.82
CA ASP A 46 15.33 -17.79 -18.16
C ASP A 46 14.53 -17.30 -16.92
N ASN A 47 15.05 -17.54 -15.71
CA ASN A 47 14.34 -17.21 -14.48
C ASN A 47 14.70 -15.82 -13.99
N ARG A 48 13.68 -15.01 -13.74
CA ARG A 48 13.81 -13.65 -13.19
C ARG A 48 13.27 -13.58 -11.78
N MET A 49 14.06 -13.01 -10.90
CA MET A 49 13.76 -12.84 -9.49
C MET A 49 14.14 -11.43 -9.06
N VAL A 50 13.63 -10.98 -7.94
CA VAL A 50 13.97 -9.66 -7.36
C VAL A 50 14.43 -9.87 -5.92
N ILE A 51 15.61 -9.36 -5.60
CA ILE A 51 16.06 -9.17 -4.22
C ILE A 51 15.50 -7.85 -3.71
N ARG A 52 14.87 -7.89 -2.53
CA ARG A 52 14.53 -6.71 -1.75
C ARG A 52 15.33 -6.71 -0.45
N MET A 53 16.04 -5.62 -0.21
CA MET A 53 16.88 -5.43 0.96
C MET A 53 16.84 -3.97 1.42
N PRO A 54 17.17 -3.69 2.69
CA PRO A 54 17.28 -2.33 3.18
C PRO A 54 18.36 -1.55 2.42
N GLY A 55 18.21 -0.24 2.35
CA GLY A 55 19.27 0.62 1.81
C GLY A 55 20.54 0.55 2.66
N ALA A 56 21.70 0.85 2.08
CA ALA A 56 23.02 0.71 2.72
C ALA A 56 23.21 1.50 4.04
N ARG A 57 22.33 2.42 4.38
CA ARG A 57 22.35 3.21 5.63
C ARG A 57 21.12 2.91 6.51
N ALA A 58 20.54 1.74 6.37
CA ALA A 58 19.38 1.34 7.17
C ALA A 58 19.76 1.27 8.67
N ASP A 59 18.91 1.81 9.50
CA ASP A 59 18.97 1.65 10.95
C ASP A 59 18.26 0.36 11.40
N GLN A 60 18.36 0.02 12.68
CA GLN A 60 17.74 -1.19 13.25
C GLN A 60 16.22 -1.24 12.97
N LYS A 61 15.55 -0.10 12.99
CA LYS A 61 14.12 -0.03 12.70
C LYS A 61 13.79 -0.53 11.30
N ARG A 62 14.62 -0.15 10.31
CA ARG A 62 14.45 -0.61 8.92
C ARG A 62 14.72 -2.10 8.76
N LEU A 63 15.68 -2.65 9.49
CA LEU A 63 15.93 -4.09 9.52
C LEU A 63 14.71 -4.84 10.09
N ASP A 64 14.16 -4.35 11.20
CA ASP A 64 12.97 -4.94 11.84
C ASP A 64 11.72 -4.83 10.93
N GLU A 65 11.56 -3.72 10.21
CA GLU A 65 10.50 -3.54 9.21
C GLU A 65 10.61 -4.57 8.08
N LEU A 66 11.83 -4.84 7.55
CA LEU A 66 12.03 -5.86 6.54
C LEU A 66 11.75 -7.28 7.07
N LEU A 67 12.22 -7.61 8.27
CA LEU A 67 11.92 -8.92 8.89
C LEU A 67 10.42 -9.12 9.07
N ARG A 68 9.71 -8.06 9.42
CA ARG A 68 8.26 -8.04 9.48
C ARG A 68 7.62 -8.28 8.11
N GLU A 69 8.15 -7.63 7.05
CA GLU A 69 7.69 -7.82 5.67
C GLU A 69 7.92 -9.27 5.21
N ILE A 70 9.09 -9.86 5.49
CA ILE A 70 9.38 -11.27 5.20
C ILE A 70 8.34 -12.20 5.86
N ARG A 71 7.99 -11.95 7.11
CA ARG A 71 6.96 -12.72 7.82
C ARG A 71 5.61 -12.62 7.11
N LEU A 72 5.22 -11.43 6.63
CA LEU A 72 3.99 -11.22 5.90
C LEU A 72 3.98 -11.97 4.57
N VAL A 73 4.99 -11.74 3.70
CA VAL A 73 5.00 -12.36 2.37
C VAL A 73 5.09 -13.89 2.46
N ARG A 74 5.69 -14.43 3.52
CA ARG A 74 5.65 -15.87 3.82
C ARG A 74 4.24 -16.33 4.17
N ALA A 75 3.48 -15.54 4.91
CA ALA A 75 2.10 -15.84 5.28
C ALA A 75 1.13 -15.76 4.09
N LEU A 76 1.46 -14.96 3.06
CA LEU A 76 0.66 -14.86 1.84
C LEU A 76 0.86 -16.05 0.88
N LYS A 77 1.93 -16.84 1.05
CA LYS A 77 2.23 -17.96 0.16
C LYS A 77 1.07 -18.96 0.09
N GLY A 78 0.64 -19.28 -1.13
CA GLY A 78 -0.45 -20.22 -1.40
C GLY A 78 -1.86 -19.66 -1.14
N THR A 79 -1.99 -18.37 -0.82
CA THR A 79 -3.28 -17.69 -0.72
C THR A 79 -3.71 -17.12 -2.08
N ASP A 80 -4.95 -16.65 -2.19
CA ASP A 80 -5.48 -15.99 -3.38
C ASP A 80 -5.22 -14.46 -3.40
N VAL A 81 -4.48 -13.95 -2.42
CA VAL A 81 -4.03 -12.54 -2.39
C VAL A 81 -2.95 -12.34 -3.46
N PRO A 82 -3.13 -11.43 -4.42
CA PRO A 82 -2.11 -11.16 -5.44
C PRO A 82 -0.84 -10.59 -4.81
N HIS A 83 0.28 -11.27 -4.94
CA HIS A 83 1.58 -10.83 -4.40
C HIS A 83 2.75 -11.45 -5.18
N ALA A 84 3.94 -10.86 -5.07
CA ALA A 84 5.16 -11.49 -5.55
C ALA A 84 5.50 -12.71 -4.67
N GLU A 85 5.60 -13.90 -5.27
CA GLU A 85 5.87 -15.13 -4.51
C GLU A 85 7.24 -15.07 -3.84
N LEU A 86 7.27 -15.36 -2.54
CA LEU A 86 8.51 -15.49 -1.79
C LEU A 86 9.25 -16.77 -2.22
N ILE A 87 10.46 -16.60 -2.76
CA ILE A 87 11.34 -17.69 -3.17
C ILE A 87 12.24 -18.11 -2.01
N ALA A 88 12.94 -17.13 -1.40
CA ALA A 88 13.88 -17.37 -0.30
C ALA A 88 14.05 -16.10 0.56
N ALA A 89 14.54 -16.25 1.79
CA ALA A 89 14.91 -15.13 2.65
C ALA A 89 16.15 -15.46 3.47
N ASP A 90 17.06 -14.50 3.59
CA ASP A 90 18.15 -14.48 4.56
C ASP A 90 17.81 -13.47 5.67
N GLU A 91 17.24 -13.97 6.76
CA GLU A 91 16.86 -13.15 7.91
C GLU A 91 18.05 -12.86 8.82
N SER A 92 19.13 -13.69 8.73
CA SER A 92 20.34 -13.53 9.54
C SER A 92 21.26 -12.43 9.04
N GLY A 93 21.21 -12.13 7.74
CA GLY A 93 22.13 -11.22 7.07
C GLY A 93 23.53 -11.78 6.87
N GLU A 94 23.73 -13.11 7.03
CA GLU A 94 25.06 -13.75 6.90
C GLU A 94 25.64 -13.62 5.50
N LEU A 95 24.79 -13.59 4.46
CA LEU A 95 25.26 -13.57 3.08
C LEU A 95 25.80 -12.19 2.65
N VAL A 96 25.09 -11.10 3.02
CA VAL A 96 25.39 -9.75 2.49
C VAL A 96 25.54 -8.69 3.60
N GLY A 97 25.60 -9.11 4.86
CA GLY A 97 25.73 -8.22 6.02
C GLY A 97 24.43 -7.57 6.50
N MET A 98 23.30 -7.91 5.90
CA MET A 98 21.97 -7.46 6.28
C MET A 98 20.88 -8.41 5.79
N PRO A 99 19.71 -8.48 6.45
CA PRO A 99 18.62 -9.31 5.99
C PRO A 99 18.12 -8.88 4.61
N PHE A 100 17.65 -9.86 3.81
CA PHE A 100 17.00 -9.63 2.53
C PHE A 100 16.08 -10.80 2.19
N TYR A 101 15.22 -10.60 1.20
CA TYR A 101 14.48 -11.70 0.62
C TYR A 101 14.46 -11.64 -0.90
N VAL A 102 14.19 -12.80 -1.49
CA VAL A 102 14.10 -13.02 -2.94
C VAL A 102 12.66 -13.39 -3.26
N MET A 103 12.09 -12.71 -4.20
CA MET A 103 10.73 -12.94 -4.70
C MET A 103 10.73 -13.13 -6.21
N ALA A 104 9.67 -13.75 -6.74
CA ALA A 104 9.46 -13.81 -8.17
C ALA A 104 9.31 -12.40 -8.77
N GLU A 105 9.92 -12.16 -9.92
CA GLU A 105 9.66 -10.92 -10.66
C GLU A 105 8.23 -10.97 -11.22
N ILE A 106 7.48 -9.89 -11.03
CA ILE A 106 6.11 -9.76 -11.53
C ILE A 106 6.15 -9.35 -12.99
N ASP A 107 5.56 -10.19 -13.86
CA ASP A 107 5.29 -9.82 -15.24
C ASP A 107 4.00 -8.98 -15.29
N GLY A 108 4.18 -7.68 -15.33
CA GLY A 108 3.08 -6.72 -15.24
C GLY A 108 3.53 -5.28 -15.36
N TRP A 109 2.58 -4.37 -15.22
CA TRP A 109 2.78 -2.92 -15.32
C TRP A 109 2.15 -2.21 -14.13
N SER A 110 2.67 -1.03 -13.79
CA SER A 110 2.14 -0.18 -12.74
C SER A 110 1.28 0.95 -13.36
N PRO A 111 0.13 1.30 -12.76
CA PRO A 111 -0.61 2.50 -13.16
C PRO A 111 0.18 3.81 -13.03
N MET A 112 1.32 3.77 -12.33
CA MET A 112 2.22 4.92 -12.16
C MET A 112 3.29 5.04 -13.25
N ASP A 113 3.32 4.10 -14.19
CA ASP A 113 4.17 4.20 -15.38
C ASP A 113 3.59 5.24 -16.39
N ASP A 114 3.66 5.03 -17.68
CA ASP A 114 3.29 6.00 -18.72
C ASP A 114 1.76 6.08 -19.01
N GLY A 115 0.90 5.90 -18.00
CA GLY A 115 -0.56 5.88 -18.13
C GLY A 115 -1.14 4.49 -18.40
N TRP A 116 -2.35 4.43 -18.99
CA TRP A 116 -3.00 3.16 -19.26
C TRP A 116 -2.43 2.51 -20.53
N PRO A 117 -1.82 1.31 -20.47
CA PRO A 117 -1.37 0.61 -21.66
C PRO A 117 -2.56 0.00 -22.43
N ALA A 118 -2.35 -0.37 -23.69
CA ALA A 118 -3.36 -1.09 -24.47
C ALA A 118 -3.73 -2.43 -23.79
N PRO A 119 -5.02 -2.82 -23.79
CA PRO A 119 -6.16 -2.12 -24.40
C PRO A 119 -6.82 -1.07 -23.50
N PHE A 120 -6.34 -0.87 -22.26
CA PHE A 120 -6.96 -0.03 -21.23
C PHE A 120 -6.92 1.47 -21.57
N ASP A 121 -6.09 1.90 -22.50
CA ASP A 121 -5.99 3.27 -23.00
C ASP A 121 -7.25 3.71 -23.79
N THR A 122 -7.87 2.79 -24.51
CA THR A 122 -9.00 3.07 -25.42
C THR A 122 -10.26 2.29 -25.08
N ASP A 123 -10.14 1.08 -24.54
CA ASP A 123 -11.27 0.25 -24.14
C ASP A 123 -11.71 0.58 -22.71
N LEU A 124 -12.75 1.40 -22.57
CA LEU A 124 -13.26 1.84 -21.26
C LEU A 124 -13.88 0.69 -20.46
N GLU A 125 -14.43 -0.33 -21.11
CA GLU A 125 -14.97 -1.49 -20.39
C GLU A 125 -13.84 -2.35 -19.81
N ALA A 126 -12.77 -2.56 -20.58
CA ALA A 126 -11.57 -3.22 -20.05
C ALA A 126 -10.95 -2.39 -18.91
N ARG A 127 -10.86 -1.06 -19.06
CA ARG A 127 -10.33 -0.14 -18.01
C ARG A 127 -11.17 -0.20 -16.74
N ARG A 128 -12.49 -0.27 -16.86
CA ARG A 128 -13.42 -0.44 -15.73
C ARG A 128 -13.06 -1.67 -14.89
N GLY A 129 -12.59 -2.73 -15.52
CA GLY A 129 -12.12 -3.94 -14.86
C GLY A 129 -10.93 -3.71 -13.91
N LEU A 130 -10.07 -2.72 -14.19
CA LEU A 130 -8.92 -2.39 -13.29
C LEU A 130 -9.39 -1.96 -11.90
N ALA A 131 -10.43 -1.12 -11.83
CA ALA A 131 -10.99 -0.69 -10.56
C ALA A 131 -11.63 -1.85 -9.77
N PHE A 132 -12.35 -2.74 -10.43
CA PHE A 132 -12.91 -3.93 -9.77
C PHE A 132 -11.79 -4.84 -9.25
N GLN A 133 -10.73 -5.03 -10.01
CA GLN A 133 -9.59 -5.83 -9.57
C GLN A 133 -8.84 -5.19 -8.40
N LEU A 134 -8.74 -3.85 -8.34
CA LEU A 134 -8.20 -3.15 -7.17
C LEU A 134 -9.02 -3.49 -5.93
N ILE A 135 -10.34 -3.33 -5.99
CA ILE A 135 -11.25 -3.61 -4.87
C ILE A 135 -11.23 -5.09 -4.48
N GLU A 136 -11.14 -6.00 -5.47
CA GLU A 136 -11.02 -7.43 -5.21
C GLU A 136 -9.74 -7.79 -4.46
N GLY A 137 -8.62 -7.14 -4.78
CA GLY A 137 -7.36 -7.32 -4.06
C GLY A 137 -7.47 -6.92 -2.58
N ALA A 138 -8.11 -5.76 -2.28
CA ALA A 138 -8.38 -5.34 -0.90
C ALA A 138 -9.28 -6.35 -0.16
N ALA A 139 -10.32 -6.84 -0.85
CA ALA A 139 -11.25 -7.82 -0.28
C ALA A 139 -10.54 -9.16 0.04
N LYS A 140 -9.70 -9.66 -0.86
CA LYS A 140 -8.91 -10.88 -0.64
C LYS A 140 -7.95 -10.74 0.53
N LEU A 141 -7.24 -9.61 0.60
CA LEU A 141 -6.32 -9.33 1.70
C LEU A 141 -7.05 -9.25 3.05
N GLY A 142 -8.15 -8.47 3.09
CA GLY A 142 -8.90 -8.23 4.33
C GLY A 142 -9.59 -9.46 4.91
N ARG A 143 -10.01 -10.42 4.06
CA ARG A 143 -10.69 -11.66 4.49
C ARG A 143 -9.74 -12.80 4.87
N LEU A 144 -8.43 -12.66 4.61
CA LEU A 144 -7.46 -13.70 4.93
C LEU A 144 -7.44 -13.96 6.44
N ASP A 145 -7.57 -15.22 6.83
CA ASP A 145 -7.42 -15.61 8.24
C ASP A 145 -5.96 -15.42 8.69
N TRP A 146 -5.71 -14.23 9.21
CA TRP A 146 -4.38 -13.83 9.66
C TRP A 146 -3.86 -14.67 10.84
N ARG A 147 -4.76 -15.26 11.65
CA ARG A 147 -4.35 -16.15 12.75
C ARG A 147 -3.88 -17.48 12.20
N ALA A 148 -4.66 -18.09 11.32
CA ALA A 148 -4.26 -19.33 10.64
C ALA A 148 -2.97 -19.12 9.80
N ALA A 149 -2.76 -17.92 9.26
CA ALA A 149 -1.54 -17.53 8.55
C ALA A 149 -0.33 -17.21 9.46
N GLY A 150 -0.45 -17.35 10.79
CA GLY A 150 0.66 -17.15 11.74
C GLY A 150 1.02 -15.69 11.97
N LEU A 151 0.09 -14.74 11.74
CA LEU A 151 0.34 -13.30 11.91
C LEU A 151 -0.13 -12.74 13.26
N GLU A 152 -0.25 -13.57 14.29
CA GLU A 152 -0.52 -13.11 15.65
C GLU A 152 0.56 -12.14 16.14
N GLY A 153 0.13 -11.04 16.76
CA GLY A 153 1.04 -9.95 17.15
C GLY A 153 1.53 -9.07 15.99
N PHE A 154 1.11 -9.34 14.73
CA PHE A 154 1.47 -8.50 13.59
C PHE A 154 0.79 -7.13 13.60
N GLY A 155 -0.26 -6.93 14.36
CA GLY A 155 -0.95 -5.68 14.59
C GLY A 155 -1.67 -5.67 15.92
N ARG A 156 -2.38 -4.59 16.19
CA ARG A 156 -3.14 -4.39 17.41
C ARG A 156 -4.58 -4.02 17.09
N PRO A 157 -5.48 -5.00 16.83
CA PRO A 157 -6.86 -4.72 16.48
C PRO A 157 -7.68 -4.14 17.64
N ASP A 158 -7.42 -4.55 18.90
CA ASP A 158 -8.19 -4.07 20.05
C ASP A 158 -8.09 -2.55 20.19
N GLY A 159 -9.26 -1.88 20.26
CA GLY A 159 -9.33 -0.43 20.31
C GLY A 159 -8.76 0.26 19.07
N PHE A 160 -8.82 -0.37 17.91
CA PHE A 160 -8.24 0.14 16.67
C PHE A 160 -8.75 1.55 16.34
N HIS A 161 -10.07 1.74 16.27
CA HIS A 161 -10.68 3.00 15.89
C HIS A 161 -10.44 4.11 16.91
N GLN A 162 -10.56 3.79 18.19
CA GLN A 162 -10.38 4.74 19.30
C GLN A 162 -9.00 5.38 19.30
N ARG A 163 -7.98 4.65 18.83
CA ARG A 163 -6.60 5.15 18.79
C ARG A 163 -6.28 5.96 17.53
N GLN A 164 -7.06 5.84 16.45
CA GLN A 164 -6.70 6.45 15.16
C GLN A 164 -6.54 7.97 15.23
N PRO A 165 -7.53 8.75 15.72
CA PRO A 165 -7.41 10.20 15.73
C PRO A 165 -6.20 10.68 16.52
N ASP A 166 -6.03 10.19 17.76
CA ASP A 166 -4.96 10.65 18.64
C ASP A 166 -3.57 10.21 18.18
N ARG A 167 -3.46 9.01 17.61
CA ARG A 167 -2.22 8.53 16.99
C ARG A 167 -1.77 9.42 15.85
N TRP A 168 -2.68 9.76 14.94
CA TRP A 168 -2.35 10.58 13.78
C TRP A 168 -2.10 12.04 14.15
N LEU A 169 -2.84 12.61 15.11
CA LEU A 169 -2.55 13.94 15.65
C LEU A 169 -1.20 13.99 16.36
N SER A 170 -0.86 12.96 17.14
CA SER A 170 0.45 12.88 17.78
C SER A 170 1.59 12.79 16.76
N PHE A 171 1.38 12.02 15.67
CA PHE A 171 2.33 11.94 14.57
C PHE A 171 2.50 13.29 13.87
N LEU A 172 1.41 13.99 13.54
CA LEU A 172 1.42 15.31 12.93
C LEU A 172 2.22 16.32 13.75
N ARG A 173 1.99 16.38 15.06
CA ARG A 173 2.67 17.33 15.96
C ARG A 173 4.19 17.22 15.91
N SER A 174 4.75 16.08 15.53
CA SER A 174 6.19 15.86 15.48
C SER A 174 6.90 16.58 14.32
N PHE A 175 6.13 17.06 13.31
CA PHE A 175 6.69 17.73 12.12
C PHE A 175 5.82 18.90 11.59
N GLN A 176 4.69 19.19 12.18
CA GLN A 176 3.76 20.22 11.73
C GLN A 176 4.42 21.60 11.65
N VAL A 177 4.29 22.26 10.49
CA VAL A 177 4.86 23.60 10.23
C VAL A 177 3.80 24.67 9.96
N ARG A 178 2.53 24.28 9.86
CA ARG A 178 1.39 25.19 9.60
C ARG A 178 0.10 24.67 10.21
N GLU A 179 -0.89 25.54 10.29
CA GLU A 179 -2.25 25.12 10.66
C GLU A 179 -2.93 24.39 9.50
N LEU A 180 -3.74 23.40 9.85
CA LEU A 180 -4.54 22.61 8.90
C LEU A 180 -6.04 22.83 9.24
N PRO A 181 -6.71 23.79 8.59
CA PRO A 181 -8.11 24.11 8.88
C PRO A 181 -9.03 22.89 8.69
N GLY A 182 -9.89 22.64 9.69
CA GLY A 182 -10.80 21.49 9.68
C GLY A 182 -10.25 20.22 10.34
N LEU A 183 -8.98 20.18 10.69
CA LEU A 183 -8.35 19.02 11.32
C LEU A 183 -9.07 18.58 12.60
N ASP A 184 -9.37 19.53 13.51
CA ASP A 184 -10.06 19.24 14.77
C ASP A 184 -11.50 18.78 14.55
N VAL A 185 -12.21 19.35 13.57
CA VAL A 185 -13.56 18.91 13.21
C VAL A 185 -13.60 17.45 12.80
N ALA A 186 -12.67 17.05 11.93
CA ALA A 186 -12.56 15.65 11.52
C ALA A 186 -12.17 14.74 12.69
N ALA A 187 -11.19 15.15 13.51
CA ALA A 187 -10.72 14.36 14.65
C ALA A 187 -11.81 14.15 15.72
N ASP A 188 -12.57 15.19 16.05
CA ASP A 188 -13.65 15.12 17.04
C ASP A 188 -14.81 14.25 16.54
N TRP A 189 -15.17 14.40 15.27
CA TRP A 189 -16.18 13.53 14.67
C TRP A 189 -15.76 12.05 14.65
N LEU A 190 -14.50 11.77 14.30
CA LEU A 190 -13.95 10.41 14.32
C LEU A 190 -13.97 9.78 15.72
N ARG A 191 -13.69 10.56 16.77
CA ARG A 191 -13.79 10.09 18.16
C ARG A 191 -15.22 9.74 18.54
N ALA A 192 -16.17 10.61 18.15
CA ALA A 192 -17.57 10.45 18.49
C ALA A 192 -18.28 9.35 17.71
N ASN A 193 -17.79 8.99 16.50
CA ASN A 193 -18.49 8.09 15.59
C ASN A 193 -17.74 6.77 15.32
N ALA A 194 -16.75 6.44 16.14
CA ALA A 194 -15.98 5.21 15.99
C ALA A 194 -16.90 3.98 15.93
N PRO A 195 -16.72 3.07 14.95
CA PRO A 195 -17.47 1.81 14.90
C PRO A 195 -17.29 1.01 16.18
N SER A 196 -18.40 0.50 16.73
CA SER A 196 -18.37 -0.33 17.95
C SER A 196 -17.88 -1.74 17.67
N HIS A 197 -18.10 -2.22 16.46
CA HIS A 197 -17.74 -3.58 16.01
C HIS A 197 -17.11 -3.54 14.63
N PHE A 198 -16.14 -4.42 14.39
CA PHE A 198 -15.55 -4.69 13.10
C PHE A 198 -14.94 -6.10 13.10
N THR A 199 -14.65 -6.63 11.93
CA THR A 199 -13.92 -7.88 11.76
C THR A 199 -12.46 -7.56 11.49
N PRO A 200 -11.53 -7.86 12.42
CA PRO A 200 -10.11 -7.62 12.19
C PRO A 200 -9.57 -8.45 11.03
N GLY A 201 -8.88 -7.80 10.13
CA GLY A 201 -8.21 -8.42 8.99
C GLY A 201 -6.85 -7.81 8.71
N ILE A 202 -6.17 -8.32 7.70
CA ILE A 202 -4.92 -7.71 7.21
C ILE A 202 -5.28 -6.46 6.43
N MET A 203 -4.61 -5.37 6.76
CA MET A 203 -4.65 -4.12 6.01
C MET A 203 -3.30 -3.87 5.37
N HIS A 204 -3.28 -3.44 4.12
CA HIS A 204 -2.08 -2.92 3.45
C HIS A 204 -1.60 -1.62 4.12
N GLY A 205 -2.55 -0.76 4.48
CA GLY A 205 -2.29 0.50 5.17
C GLY A 205 -1.98 1.69 4.25
N ASP A 206 -1.66 1.44 2.97
CA ASP A 206 -1.48 2.42 1.90
C ASP A 206 -2.02 1.85 0.57
N TYR A 207 -3.30 1.45 0.56
CA TYR A 207 -3.91 0.68 -0.52
C TYR A 207 -4.42 1.58 -1.64
N GLN A 208 -3.68 1.67 -2.74
CA GLN A 208 -3.99 2.54 -3.86
C GLN A 208 -3.39 2.04 -5.18
N TYR A 209 -3.76 2.67 -6.30
CA TYR A 209 -3.23 2.34 -7.63
C TYR A 209 -1.68 2.40 -7.71
N ALA A 210 -1.04 3.26 -6.94
CA ALA A 210 0.42 3.36 -6.90
C ALA A 210 1.10 2.11 -6.32
N ASN A 211 0.39 1.31 -5.52
CA ASN A 211 0.91 0.16 -4.81
C ASN A 211 0.37 -1.17 -5.35
N VAL A 212 0.02 -1.20 -6.63
CA VAL A 212 -0.43 -2.41 -7.32
C VAL A 212 0.24 -2.56 -8.69
N MET A 213 0.32 -3.81 -9.15
CA MET A 213 0.72 -4.15 -10.51
C MET A 213 -0.38 -4.97 -11.18
N TYR A 214 -0.64 -4.67 -12.45
CA TYR A 214 -1.60 -5.41 -13.28
C TYR A 214 -0.87 -6.25 -14.31
N ALA A 215 -1.45 -7.39 -14.66
CA ALA A 215 -0.99 -8.20 -15.77
C ALA A 215 -1.29 -7.50 -17.10
N HIS A 216 -0.47 -7.83 -18.11
CA HIS A 216 -0.69 -7.32 -19.46
C HIS A 216 -1.97 -7.88 -20.08
N GLY A 217 -2.63 -7.07 -20.93
CA GLY A 217 -3.81 -7.44 -21.71
C GLY A 217 -5.13 -7.49 -20.91
N ALA A 218 -6.24 -7.68 -21.63
CA ALA A 218 -7.57 -7.84 -21.07
C ALA A 218 -7.97 -9.33 -21.00
N PRO A 219 -8.88 -9.71 -20.09
CA PRO A 219 -9.50 -8.86 -19.07
C PRO A 219 -8.52 -8.39 -17.99
N ALA A 220 -8.82 -7.26 -17.34
CA ALA A 220 -8.01 -6.74 -16.25
C ALA A 220 -7.78 -7.80 -15.17
N ARG A 221 -6.53 -7.96 -14.73
CA ARG A 221 -6.15 -8.89 -13.67
C ARG A 221 -5.07 -8.26 -12.80
N LEU A 222 -5.34 -8.14 -11.52
CA LEU A 222 -4.35 -7.70 -10.53
C LEU A 222 -3.25 -8.78 -10.41
N ALA A 223 -2.02 -8.41 -10.73
CA ALA A 223 -0.87 -9.32 -10.69
C ALA A 223 -0.25 -9.36 -9.30
N ALA A 224 -0.07 -8.20 -8.66
CA ALA A 224 0.46 -8.13 -7.31
C ALA A 224 0.07 -6.84 -6.59
N LEU A 225 -0.03 -6.94 -5.28
CA LEU A 225 0.10 -5.85 -4.32
C LEU A 225 1.58 -5.69 -3.98
N VAL A 226 2.05 -4.46 -3.89
CA VAL A 226 3.44 -4.12 -3.60
C VAL A 226 3.53 -3.08 -2.50
N ASP A 227 4.70 -2.93 -1.89
CA ASP A 227 4.97 -1.97 -0.82
C ASP A 227 4.23 -2.23 0.49
N TRP A 228 4.61 -3.31 1.15
CA TRP A 228 4.00 -3.83 2.37
C TRP A 228 4.41 -3.13 3.67
N GLU A 229 5.19 -2.03 3.60
CA GLU A 229 5.81 -1.42 4.80
C GLU A 229 4.79 -0.92 5.84
N MET A 230 3.57 -0.53 5.41
CA MET A 230 2.52 -0.05 6.30
C MET A 230 1.51 -1.12 6.75
N THR A 231 1.74 -2.37 6.35
CA THR A 231 0.80 -3.47 6.61
C THR A 231 0.65 -3.76 8.10
N THR A 232 -0.59 -3.99 8.54
CA THR A 232 -0.93 -4.30 9.93
C THR A 232 -2.23 -5.10 10.03
N ILE A 233 -2.55 -5.58 11.23
CA ILE A 233 -3.89 -6.09 11.53
C ILE A 233 -4.74 -4.93 12.05
N GLY A 234 -5.85 -4.69 11.40
CA GLY A 234 -6.78 -3.62 11.73
C GLY A 234 -8.13 -3.84 11.06
N ASP A 235 -8.80 -2.76 10.66
CA ASP A 235 -10.06 -2.85 9.94
C ASP A 235 -9.85 -2.72 8.43
N PRO A 236 -10.11 -3.77 7.63
CA PRO A 236 -9.90 -3.77 6.18
C PRO A 236 -10.69 -2.69 5.42
N LEU A 237 -11.78 -2.17 5.98
CA LEU A 237 -12.53 -1.08 5.37
C LEU A 237 -11.70 0.21 5.23
N LEU A 238 -10.61 0.36 5.98
CA LEU A 238 -9.72 1.50 5.80
C LEU A 238 -8.95 1.41 4.47
N ASP A 239 -8.54 0.22 4.04
CA ASP A 239 -7.92 0.03 2.72
C ASP A 239 -8.94 0.27 1.59
N LEU A 240 -10.17 -0.21 1.75
CA LEU A 240 -11.25 0.09 0.81
C LEU A 240 -11.48 1.60 0.69
N ALA A 241 -11.60 2.31 1.81
CA ALA A 241 -11.77 3.77 1.81
C ALA A 241 -10.57 4.49 1.18
N TRP A 242 -9.36 3.97 1.37
CA TRP A 242 -8.15 4.50 0.76
C TRP A 242 -8.18 4.36 -0.76
N ALA A 243 -8.59 3.22 -1.29
CA ALA A 243 -8.81 3.02 -2.72
C ALA A 243 -9.89 3.94 -3.30
N LEU A 244 -10.84 4.39 -2.47
CA LEU A 244 -11.94 5.27 -2.85
C LEU A 244 -11.62 6.77 -2.68
N LEU A 245 -10.42 7.18 -2.27
CA LEU A 245 -10.03 8.59 -2.13
C LEU A 245 -10.15 9.39 -3.44
N GLY A 246 -10.11 8.71 -4.58
CA GLY A 246 -10.33 9.29 -5.90
C GLY A 246 -11.80 9.58 -6.25
N TYR A 247 -12.73 9.41 -5.31
CA TYR A 247 -14.17 9.58 -5.56
C TYR A 247 -14.73 10.83 -4.86
N ASP A 248 -15.64 11.51 -5.55
CA ASP A 248 -16.51 12.54 -5.02
C ASP A 248 -17.96 12.04 -5.11
N GLY A 249 -18.53 11.69 -3.97
CA GLY A 249 -19.81 10.98 -3.95
C GLY A 249 -19.73 9.67 -4.73
N GLU A 250 -20.59 9.52 -5.74
CA GLU A 250 -20.66 8.32 -6.59
C GLU A 250 -19.67 8.32 -7.75
N LYS A 251 -19.07 9.47 -8.09
CA LYS A 251 -18.26 9.62 -9.30
C LYS A 251 -16.78 9.72 -8.99
N PRO A 252 -15.92 9.15 -9.85
CA PRO A 252 -14.50 9.43 -9.80
C PRO A 252 -14.24 10.93 -10.01
N ARG A 253 -13.26 11.46 -9.29
CA ARG A 253 -12.85 12.87 -9.37
C ARG A 253 -12.01 13.11 -10.62
N ALA A 254 -12.35 14.14 -11.38
CA ALA A 254 -11.63 14.50 -12.59
C ALA A 254 -10.19 15.02 -12.33
N ASP A 255 -9.91 15.49 -11.11
CA ASP A 255 -8.60 15.96 -10.65
C ASP A 255 -7.76 14.86 -9.96
N PHE A 256 -8.19 13.59 -10.06
CA PHE A 256 -7.42 12.48 -9.55
C PHE A 256 -6.12 12.31 -10.35
N TYR A 257 -5.07 11.77 -9.74
CA TYR A 257 -3.75 11.64 -10.37
C TYR A 257 -3.69 10.64 -11.54
N LEU A 258 -4.75 9.89 -11.77
CA LEU A 258 -4.94 8.99 -12.91
C LEU A 258 -6.15 9.41 -13.74
N ASP A 259 -6.15 9.09 -15.03
CA ASP A 259 -7.35 9.21 -15.87
C ASP A 259 -8.43 8.21 -15.41
N VAL A 260 -9.49 8.72 -14.79
CA VAL A 260 -10.58 7.91 -14.23
C VAL A 260 -11.77 7.78 -15.16
N THR A 261 -11.63 8.16 -16.43
CA THR A 261 -12.68 8.03 -17.43
C THR A 261 -13.08 6.56 -17.59
N GLY A 262 -14.37 6.26 -17.48
CA GLY A 262 -14.91 4.90 -17.60
C GLY A 262 -14.88 4.08 -16.31
N MET A 263 -14.32 4.59 -15.20
CA MET A 263 -14.32 3.86 -13.94
C MET A 263 -15.72 3.65 -13.37
N PRO A 264 -15.94 2.58 -12.57
CA PRO A 264 -17.24 2.28 -11.94
C PRO A 264 -17.65 3.40 -10.97
N THR A 265 -18.94 3.42 -10.60
CA THR A 265 -19.42 4.22 -9.48
C THR A 265 -18.91 3.67 -8.14
N ARG A 266 -18.92 4.51 -7.11
CA ARG A 266 -18.59 4.10 -5.74
C ARG A 266 -19.49 2.95 -5.27
N SER A 267 -20.80 3.04 -5.48
CA SER A 267 -21.75 2.00 -5.09
C SER A 267 -21.48 0.67 -5.78
N GLU A 268 -21.07 0.67 -7.06
CA GLU A 268 -20.69 -0.57 -7.75
C GLU A 268 -19.46 -1.21 -7.13
N LEU A 269 -18.47 -0.41 -6.75
CA LEU A 269 -17.25 -0.90 -6.09
C LEU A 269 -17.53 -1.43 -4.68
N LEU A 270 -18.38 -0.75 -3.90
CA LEU A 270 -18.80 -1.22 -2.57
C LEU A 270 -19.53 -2.55 -2.66
N GLY A 271 -20.51 -2.66 -3.57
CA GLY A 271 -21.23 -3.92 -3.79
C GLY A 271 -20.31 -5.06 -4.25
N HIS A 272 -19.30 -4.76 -5.07
CA HIS A 272 -18.29 -5.74 -5.47
C HIS A 272 -17.42 -6.18 -4.27
N TYR A 273 -16.98 -5.24 -3.44
CA TYR A 273 -16.22 -5.55 -2.22
C TYR A 273 -17.01 -6.49 -1.29
N GLU A 274 -18.27 -6.18 -1.01
CA GLU A 274 -19.14 -7.01 -0.16
C GLU A 274 -19.31 -8.42 -0.73
N LYS A 275 -19.50 -8.52 -2.03
CA LYS A 275 -19.65 -9.81 -2.72
C LYS A 275 -18.39 -10.68 -2.60
N VAL A 276 -17.20 -10.10 -2.70
CA VAL A 276 -15.94 -10.85 -2.67
C VAL A 276 -15.48 -11.12 -1.25
N SER A 277 -15.57 -10.13 -0.37
CA SER A 277 -15.06 -10.23 1.01
C SER A 277 -16.04 -10.92 1.96
N GLY A 278 -17.35 -10.80 1.72
CA GLY A 278 -18.39 -11.15 2.68
C GLY A 278 -18.50 -10.15 3.84
N LEU A 279 -17.77 -9.04 3.82
CA LEU A 279 -17.78 -8.00 4.85
C LEU A 279 -18.75 -6.89 4.47
N SER A 280 -19.51 -6.36 5.44
CA SER A 280 -20.38 -5.20 5.22
C SER A 280 -19.59 -3.91 5.05
N THR A 281 -20.04 -3.04 4.15
CA THR A 281 -19.53 -1.69 3.95
C THR A 281 -20.36 -0.62 4.66
N GLU A 282 -21.26 -0.98 5.55
CA GLU A 282 -22.18 -0.08 6.24
C GLU A 282 -21.51 1.15 6.90
N ASN A 283 -20.31 0.97 7.43
CA ASN A 283 -19.57 2.04 8.09
C ASN A 283 -18.56 2.76 7.16
N ILE A 284 -18.66 2.59 5.84
CA ILE A 284 -17.65 3.13 4.90
C ILE A 284 -17.43 4.64 5.05
N ASP A 285 -18.46 5.40 5.38
CA ASP A 285 -18.36 6.85 5.55
C ASP A 285 -17.41 7.23 6.69
N TYR A 286 -17.38 6.47 7.79
CA TYR A 286 -16.37 6.65 8.84
C TYR A 286 -14.94 6.51 8.29
N TYR A 287 -14.72 5.51 7.46
CA TYR A 287 -13.39 5.25 6.90
C TYR A 287 -13.02 6.24 5.81
N LEU A 288 -13.97 6.81 5.08
CA LEU A 288 -13.71 7.90 4.15
C LEU A 288 -13.25 9.17 4.87
N VAL A 289 -13.86 9.51 6.02
CA VAL A 289 -13.36 10.59 6.88
C VAL A 289 -11.95 10.26 7.39
N LEU A 290 -11.75 9.07 7.92
CA LEU A 290 -10.45 8.64 8.46
C LEU A 290 -9.36 8.57 7.39
N ALA A 291 -9.67 8.10 6.18
CA ALA A 291 -8.72 8.01 5.08
C ALA A 291 -8.27 9.40 4.61
N ASN A 292 -9.22 10.34 4.43
CA ASN A 292 -8.89 11.73 4.09
C ASN A 292 -8.08 12.42 5.21
N PHE A 293 -8.45 12.23 6.46
CA PHE A 293 -7.71 12.73 7.62
C PHE A 293 -6.28 12.18 7.65
N LYS A 294 -6.12 10.88 7.45
CA LYS A 294 -4.82 10.19 7.46
C LYS A 294 -3.94 10.64 6.29
N ILE A 295 -4.46 10.64 5.04
CA ILE A 295 -3.66 11.02 3.87
C ILE A 295 -3.20 12.48 3.96
N GLY A 296 -4.06 13.40 4.43
CA GLY A 296 -3.68 14.78 4.66
C GLY A 296 -2.48 14.90 5.60
N ILE A 297 -2.46 14.14 6.71
CA ILE A 297 -1.35 14.12 7.67
C ILE A 297 -0.08 13.48 7.07
N VAL A 298 -0.23 12.39 6.32
CA VAL A 298 0.92 11.72 5.66
C VAL A 298 1.59 12.64 4.64
N LEU A 299 0.79 13.31 3.80
CA LEU A 299 1.30 14.26 2.81
C LEU A 299 1.92 15.51 3.46
N GLU A 300 1.37 15.99 4.59
CA GLU A 300 1.95 17.11 5.33
C GLU A 300 3.35 16.80 5.83
N LYS A 301 3.69 15.56 6.18
CA LYS A 301 5.05 15.17 6.55
C LYS A 301 6.04 15.45 5.41
N THR A 302 5.69 15.10 4.18
CA THR A 302 6.52 15.35 3.00
C THR A 302 6.64 16.84 2.71
N TYR A 303 5.53 17.57 2.78
CA TYR A 303 5.49 19.02 2.62
C TYR A 303 6.36 19.72 3.68
N ALA A 304 6.17 19.40 4.96
CA ALA A 304 6.90 19.99 6.08
C ALA A 304 8.41 19.73 5.97
N ALA A 305 8.80 18.50 5.63
CA ALA A 305 10.21 18.15 5.41
C ALA A 305 10.83 18.95 4.27
N GLY A 306 10.08 19.17 3.19
CA GLY A 306 10.51 19.98 2.07
C GLY A 306 10.70 21.46 2.44
N VAL A 307 9.73 22.04 3.13
CA VAL A 307 9.80 23.43 3.63
C VAL A 307 10.96 23.60 4.61
N THR A 308 11.10 22.72 5.57
CA THR A 308 12.12 22.82 6.63
C THR A 308 13.54 22.62 6.09
N SER A 309 13.73 21.69 5.16
CA SER A 309 15.06 21.44 4.59
C SER A 309 15.51 22.52 3.59
N GLY A 310 14.58 23.24 2.99
CA GLY A 310 14.85 24.19 1.88
C GLY A 310 15.40 23.52 0.62
N LYS A 311 15.39 22.18 0.53
CA LYS A 311 16.00 21.38 -0.56
C LYS A 311 14.97 20.70 -1.45
N ALA A 312 13.67 20.81 -1.14
CA ALA A 312 12.65 20.19 -1.96
C ALA A 312 12.49 20.93 -3.31
N ASP A 313 12.18 20.16 -4.33
CA ASP A 313 11.75 20.73 -5.61
C ASP A 313 10.50 21.61 -5.38
N PRO A 314 10.52 22.89 -5.79
CA PRO A 314 9.36 23.77 -5.68
C PRO A 314 8.08 23.18 -6.31
N LYS A 315 8.20 22.35 -7.35
CA LYS A 315 7.07 21.65 -7.98
C LYS A 315 6.43 20.63 -7.03
N VAL A 316 7.25 19.92 -6.26
CA VAL A 316 6.75 18.97 -5.24
C VAL A 316 5.98 19.73 -4.16
N LEU A 317 6.52 20.84 -3.65
CA LEU A 317 5.83 21.65 -2.65
C LEU A 317 4.52 22.26 -3.19
N ALA A 318 4.54 22.73 -4.45
CA ALA A 318 3.35 23.27 -5.10
C ALA A 318 2.25 22.23 -5.32
N ALA A 319 2.60 20.97 -5.52
CA ALA A 319 1.65 19.86 -5.64
C ALA A 319 1.13 19.40 -4.28
N PHE A 320 2.02 19.10 -3.35
CA PHE A 320 1.63 18.50 -2.05
C PHE A 320 0.90 19.48 -1.14
N GLY A 321 1.27 20.76 -1.15
CA GLY A 321 0.64 21.77 -0.29
C GLY A 321 -0.89 21.85 -0.44
N PRO A 322 -1.42 22.02 -1.66
CA PRO A 322 -2.86 22.00 -1.92
C PRO A 322 -3.52 20.65 -1.61
N MET A 323 -2.88 19.53 -1.96
CA MET A 323 -3.41 18.18 -1.70
C MET A 323 -3.65 17.92 -0.21
N VAL A 324 -2.73 18.34 0.65
CA VAL A 324 -2.90 18.26 2.12
C VAL A 324 -4.16 19.00 2.56
N LEU A 325 -4.27 20.28 2.15
CA LEU A 325 -5.41 21.12 2.54
C LEU A 325 -6.72 20.55 2.00
N GLN A 326 -6.73 20.09 0.75
CA GLN A 326 -7.91 19.47 0.16
C GLN A 326 -8.35 18.22 0.96
N SER A 327 -7.40 17.33 1.31
CA SER A 327 -7.73 16.11 2.06
C SER A 327 -8.31 16.42 3.43
N ILE A 328 -7.71 17.35 4.19
CA ILE A 328 -8.21 17.73 5.50
C ILE A 328 -9.57 18.46 5.39
N THR A 329 -9.75 19.32 4.39
CA THR A 329 -11.04 19.99 4.12
C THR A 329 -12.11 18.96 3.79
N THR A 330 -11.84 18.01 2.90
CA THR A 330 -12.76 16.91 2.55
C THR A 330 -13.14 16.09 3.79
N ALA A 331 -12.17 15.74 4.65
CA ALA A 331 -12.46 15.04 5.90
C ALA A 331 -13.43 15.84 6.80
N ALA A 332 -13.19 17.15 6.93
CA ALA A 332 -14.05 18.02 7.75
C ALA A 332 -15.45 18.23 7.13
N GLU A 333 -15.56 18.34 5.82
CA GLU A 333 -16.84 18.47 5.11
C GLU A 333 -17.67 17.20 5.22
N LEU A 334 -17.08 16.04 5.01
CA LEU A 334 -17.72 14.74 5.23
C LEU A 334 -18.19 14.63 6.69
N ALA A 335 -17.35 14.96 7.66
CA ALA A 335 -17.70 14.94 9.08
C ALA A 335 -18.89 15.84 9.42
N ARG A 336 -19.03 17.01 8.78
CA ARG A 336 -20.18 17.92 8.99
C ARG A 336 -21.45 17.43 8.30
N SER A 337 -21.35 16.74 7.17
CA SER A 337 -22.50 16.28 6.39
C SER A 337 -23.11 14.99 6.93
N LEU A 338 -22.32 14.20 7.66
CA LEU A 338 -22.74 12.91 8.20
C LEU A 338 -23.40 13.07 9.58
N PRO A 339 -24.43 12.27 9.91
CA PRO A 339 -25.04 12.32 11.23
C PRO A 339 -24.03 11.91 12.32
N THR A 340 -24.07 12.61 13.44
CA THR A 340 -23.32 12.18 14.64
C THR A 340 -24.12 11.11 15.35
N LYS A 341 -23.51 9.97 15.65
CA LYS A 341 -24.17 8.93 16.47
C LYS A 341 -24.43 9.49 17.86
N VAL A 342 -25.72 9.56 18.23
CA VAL A 342 -26.13 9.84 19.61
C VAL A 342 -25.98 8.53 20.39
N HIS A 343 -25.08 8.51 21.35
CA HIS A 343 -24.84 7.36 22.24
C HIS A 343 -25.80 7.35 23.41
#